data_478d2fe8bf2c93493090437288c594ed
#
_entry.id   478d2fe8bf2c93493090437288c594ed
#
_cell.length_a   1.000
_cell.length_b   1.000
_cell.length_c   1.000
_cell.angle_alpha   90.00
_cell.angle_beta   90.00
_cell.angle_gamma   90.00
#
_symmetry.space_group_name_H-M   'P 1'
#
loop_
_entity.id
_entity.type
_entity.pdbx_description
1 polymer ?
#
loop_
_entity_poly.entity_id
_entity_poly.type
_entity_poly.pdbx_seq_one_letter_code
_entity_poly.pdbx_strand_id
1 'polypeptide(L)'
;MKSLRTSSIPDLRPAGRVLAGLLLLTLLSAVLSLCLGSTTLSPALVPQALLGQLSGTVEGQIIQYVRLPRTCGCLLAGMALAVSGAVIQSVLNNPLAAPNIIGVNSGAGLMVVLCSALFPQSVTLTPLAAFLGAFLGVLLVLLIAERTGASRITLVLAGVAVSNIFSAGIDALVTFFPDAVLSYTDFRIGGLSNLSMDRIVPAFWVVLVSLILLISLSGEMDILALGRETAQSLGLPVKPLRLALLALAAALAGAAVSFAGLLGFVGLIVPHIMRRTVGEDSLPLLLACALGGASLLTLCDLLSRVLFAPYEIPVGIVLSLAGGPFFIWLLLRQRGGRIS
;
A
#
# COMPACT_ATOMS: atom_id res chain seq x y z
N MET A 1 14.63 -47.99 -7.47
CA MET A 1 14.77 -46.88 -8.44
C MET A 1 13.43 -46.18 -8.57
N LYS A 2 13.20 -45.10 -7.80
CA LYS A 2 12.02 -44.23 -7.96
C LYS A 2 12.41 -43.17 -8.99
N SER A 3 11.62 -43.08 -10.05
CA SER A 3 11.78 -42.13 -11.14
C SER A 3 11.88 -40.67 -10.59
N LEU A 4 12.98 -40.02 -10.90
CA LEU A 4 13.11 -38.57 -10.79
C LEU A 4 12.01 -37.93 -11.63
N ARG A 5 10.99 -37.40 -11.01
CA ARG A 5 10.02 -36.50 -11.68
C ARG A 5 10.81 -35.29 -12.17
N THR A 6 10.93 -35.21 -13.48
CA THR A 6 11.37 -34.01 -14.18
C THR A 6 10.57 -32.82 -13.64
N SER A 7 11.29 -31.84 -13.10
CA SER A 7 10.74 -30.55 -12.72
C SER A 7 10.11 -29.91 -13.96
N SER A 8 8.80 -30.02 -14.07
CA SER A 8 8.05 -29.28 -15.06
C SER A 8 8.23 -27.81 -14.76
N ILE A 9 8.71 -27.06 -15.75
CA ILE A 9 8.69 -25.60 -15.77
C ILE A 9 7.29 -25.17 -15.32
N PRO A 10 7.13 -24.27 -14.33
CA PRO A 10 5.81 -23.83 -13.86
C PRO A 10 4.99 -23.36 -15.07
N ASP A 11 3.80 -23.90 -15.20
CA ASP A 11 2.91 -23.58 -16.32
C ASP A 11 2.43 -22.13 -16.11
N LEU A 12 3.13 -21.15 -16.70
CA LEU A 12 2.82 -19.70 -16.61
C LEU A 12 1.45 -19.35 -17.21
N ARG A 13 0.80 -20.31 -17.88
CA ARG A 13 -0.50 -20.11 -18.54
C ARG A 13 -1.64 -19.72 -17.58
N PRO A 14 -1.77 -20.30 -16.36
CA PRO A 14 -2.82 -19.85 -15.43
C PRO A 14 -2.54 -18.45 -14.88
N ALA A 15 -1.28 -18.12 -14.58
CA ALA A 15 -0.92 -16.79 -14.06
C ALA A 15 -1.18 -15.69 -15.10
N GLY A 16 -0.88 -15.92 -16.37
CA GLY A 16 -1.14 -14.95 -17.45
C GLY A 16 -2.63 -14.61 -17.61
N ARG A 17 -3.53 -15.59 -17.48
CA ARG A 17 -4.98 -15.36 -17.54
C ARG A 17 -5.47 -14.54 -16.34
N VAL A 18 -4.96 -14.82 -15.16
CA VAL A 18 -5.29 -14.06 -13.94
C VAL A 18 -4.81 -12.62 -14.07
N LEU A 19 -3.58 -12.39 -14.53
CA LEU A 19 -3.03 -11.05 -14.75
C LEU A 19 -3.82 -10.27 -15.80
N ALA A 20 -4.24 -10.91 -16.89
CA ALA A 20 -5.10 -10.27 -17.90
C ALA A 20 -6.47 -9.91 -17.31
N GLY A 21 -7.07 -10.77 -16.51
CA GLY A 21 -8.33 -10.49 -15.81
C GLY A 21 -8.20 -9.35 -14.80
N LEU A 22 -7.10 -9.31 -14.04
CA LEU A 22 -6.80 -8.21 -13.11
C LEU A 22 -6.55 -6.88 -13.84
N LEU A 23 -5.86 -6.91 -14.99
CA LEU A 23 -5.66 -5.71 -15.81
C LEU A 23 -7.01 -5.17 -16.30
N LEU A 24 -7.88 -6.04 -16.80
CA LEU A 24 -9.23 -5.67 -17.23
C LEU A 24 -10.04 -5.09 -16.07
N LEU A 25 -9.98 -5.71 -14.89
CA LEU A 25 -10.64 -5.22 -13.67
C LEU A 25 -10.11 -3.83 -13.26
N THR A 26 -8.79 -3.62 -13.35
CA THR A 26 -8.15 -2.34 -13.03
C THR A 26 -8.62 -1.25 -14.01
N LEU A 27 -8.64 -1.53 -15.30
CA LEU A 27 -9.13 -0.60 -16.31
C LEU A 27 -10.62 -0.29 -16.11
N LEU A 28 -11.43 -1.31 -15.88
CA LEU A 28 -12.85 -1.15 -15.61
C LEU A 28 -13.10 -0.31 -14.35
N SER A 29 -12.39 -0.58 -13.25
CA SER A 29 -12.50 0.18 -12.00
C SER A 29 -12.10 1.65 -12.20
N ALA A 30 -11.06 1.93 -13.00
CA ALA A 30 -10.64 3.28 -13.32
C ALA A 30 -11.71 4.03 -14.15
N VAL A 31 -12.28 3.39 -15.18
CA VAL A 31 -13.36 3.97 -15.97
C VAL A 31 -14.59 4.24 -15.11
N LEU A 32 -15.00 3.28 -14.28
CA LEU A 32 -16.14 3.46 -13.37
C LEU A 32 -15.87 4.59 -12.37
N SER A 33 -14.66 4.72 -11.84
CA SER A 33 -14.27 5.80 -10.92
C SER A 33 -14.32 7.18 -11.56
N LEU A 34 -14.03 7.29 -12.87
CA LEU A 34 -14.15 8.54 -13.63
C LEU A 34 -15.62 8.86 -13.97
N CYS A 35 -16.42 7.85 -14.29
CA CYS A 35 -17.83 8.04 -14.68
C CYS A 35 -18.75 8.28 -13.49
N LEU A 36 -18.53 7.58 -12.36
CA LEU A 36 -19.41 7.58 -11.20
C LEU A 36 -18.80 8.37 -10.03
N GLY A 37 -19.64 8.97 -9.21
CA GLY A 37 -19.23 9.74 -8.02
C GLY A 37 -20.44 10.30 -7.27
N SER A 38 -20.18 11.14 -6.27
CA SER A 38 -21.22 11.80 -5.47
C SER A 38 -22.13 12.74 -6.28
N THR A 39 -21.60 13.29 -7.39
CA THR A 39 -22.36 14.09 -8.36
C THR A 39 -22.62 13.27 -9.62
N THR A 40 -23.87 13.34 -10.11
CA THR A 40 -24.28 12.68 -11.35
C THR A 40 -23.78 13.47 -12.56
N LEU A 41 -22.89 12.88 -13.35
CA LEU A 41 -22.39 13.41 -14.61
C LEU A 41 -22.65 12.39 -15.72
N SER A 42 -22.94 12.88 -16.94
CA SER A 42 -23.06 11.98 -18.09
C SER A 42 -21.69 11.32 -18.40
N PRO A 43 -21.61 9.98 -18.49
CA PRO A 43 -20.35 9.29 -18.83
C PRO A 43 -19.79 9.70 -20.20
N ALA A 44 -20.63 10.18 -21.12
CA ALA A 44 -20.22 10.66 -22.45
C ALA A 44 -19.33 11.93 -22.39
N LEU A 45 -19.36 12.67 -21.27
CA LEU A 45 -18.54 13.86 -21.09
C LEU A 45 -17.09 13.51 -20.68
N VAL A 46 -16.85 12.31 -20.15
CA VAL A 46 -15.52 11.92 -19.65
C VAL A 46 -14.44 11.96 -20.74
N PRO A 47 -14.61 11.37 -21.94
CA PRO A 47 -13.61 11.47 -23.00
C PRO A 47 -13.36 12.92 -23.45
N GLN A 48 -14.42 13.74 -23.57
CA GLN A 48 -14.31 15.14 -23.97
C GLN A 48 -13.56 15.98 -22.94
N ALA A 49 -13.84 15.75 -21.64
CA ALA A 49 -13.15 16.43 -20.56
C ALA A 49 -11.66 16.03 -20.50
N LEU A 50 -11.32 14.74 -20.68
CA LEU A 50 -9.94 14.28 -20.72
C LEU A 50 -9.14 14.85 -21.89
N LEU A 51 -9.82 15.13 -23.02
CA LEU A 51 -9.22 15.80 -24.18
C LEU A 51 -9.17 17.33 -24.05
N GLY A 52 -9.59 17.89 -22.90
CA GLY A 52 -9.56 19.33 -22.65
C GLY A 52 -10.67 20.15 -23.35
N GLN A 53 -11.61 19.50 -24.01
CA GLN A 53 -12.69 20.17 -24.77
C GLN A 53 -13.73 20.86 -23.87
N LEU A 54 -13.77 20.50 -22.57
CA LEU A 54 -14.74 21.02 -21.59
C LEU A 54 -14.06 21.86 -20.49
N SER A 55 -12.87 22.42 -20.72
CA SER A 55 -12.08 23.13 -19.71
C SER A 55 -12.78 24.36 -19.11
N GLY A 56 -13.78 24.94 -19.79
CA GLY A 56 -14.57 26.08 -19.29
C GLY A 56 -15.87 25.68 -18.58
N THR A 57 -16.23 24.39 -18.50
CA THR A 57 -17.47 23.91 -17.89
C THR A 57 -17.23 23.35 -16.49
N VAL A 58 -18.26 23.39 -15.63
CA VAL A 58 -18.19 22.82 -14.28
C VAL A 58 -17.93 21.32 -14.32
N GLU A 59 -18.58 20.62 -15.25
CA GLU A 59 -18.43 19.18 -15.45
C GLU A 59 -16.99 18.82 -15.84
N GLY A 60 -16.39 19.59 -16.75
CA GLY A 60 -15.00 19.41 -17.16
C GLY A 60 -14.04 19.63 -16.01
N GLN A 61 -14.26 20.65 -15.17
CA GLN A 61 -13.45 20.92 -13.98
C GLN A 61 -13.57 19.79 -12.95
N ILE A 62 -14.76 19.26 -12.70
CA ILE A 62 -14.96 18.13 -11.78
C ILE A 62 -14.19 16.90 -12.29
N ILE A 63 -14.25 16.61 -13.58
CA ILE A 63 -13.53 15.44 -14.14
C ILE A 63 -12.02 15.64 -14.06
N GLN A 64 -11.48 16.78 -14.47
CA GLN A 64 -10.04 17.02 -14.55
C GLN A 64 -9.37 17.24 -13.20
N TYR A 65 -10.01 17.99 -12.30
CA TYR A 65 -9.38 18.43 -11.04
C TYR A 65 -9.83 17.65 -9.82
N VAL A 66 -10.93 16.88 -9.89
CA VAL A 66 -11.40 16.07 -8.77
C VAL A 66 -11.30 14.57 -9.09
N ARG A 67 -11.99 14.12 -10.16
CA ARG A 67 -12.09 12.67 -10.42
C ARG A 67 -10.81 12.06 -10.95
N LEU A 68 -10.12 12.74 -11.86
CA LEU A 68 -8.90 12.22 -12.47
C LEU A 68 -7.75 12.09 -11.43
N PRO A 69 -7.39 13.13 -10.64
CA PRO A 69 -6.38 12.98 -9.61
C PRO A 69 -6.74 11.91 -8.58
N ARG A 70 -8.01 11.87 -8.15
CA ARG A 70 -8.49 10.88 -7.18
C ARG A 70 -8.37 9.45 -7.72
N THR A 71 -8.76 9.20 -8.97
CA THR A 71 -8.62 7.88 -9.61
C THR A 71 -7.15 7.48 -9.76
N CYS A 72 -6.29 8.39 -10.24
CA CYS A 72 -4.85 8.15 -10.30
C CYS A 72 -4.25 7.85 -8.94
N GLY A 73 -4.66 8.60 -7.91
CA GLY A 73 -4.22 8.37 -6.53
C GLY A 73 -4.67 7.01 -5.98
N CYS A 74 -5.91 6.60 -6.24
CA CYS A 74 -6.41 5.28 -5.85
C CYS A 74 -5.60 4.15 -6.50
N LEU A 75 -5.36 4.23 -7.80
CA LEU A 75 -4.57 3.24 -8.54
C LEU A 75 -3.15 3.16 -7.98
N LEU A 76 -2.50 4.31 -7.80
CA LEU A 76 -1.11 4.37 -7.33
C LEU A 76 -0.97 3.91 -5.89
N ALA A 77 -1.81 4.40 -4.96
CA ALA A 77 -1.75 4.01 -3.56
C ALA A 77 -2.10 2.53 -3.34
N GLY A 78 -3.12 2.04 -4.03
CA GLY A 78 -3.52 0.63 -3.97
C GLY A 78 -2.41 -0.30 -4.45
N MET A 79 -1.80 0.02 -5.59
CA MET A 79 -0.62 -0.68 -6.13
C MET A 79 0.54 -0.69 -5.14
N ALA A 80 0.94 0.48 -4.66
CA ALA A 80 2.09 0.65 -3.78
C ALA A 80 1.93 -0.09 -2.44
N LEU A 81 0.76 0.03 -1.80
CA LEU A 81 0.48 -0.63 -0.53
C LEU A 81 0.41 -2.17 -0.67
N ALA A 82 -0.22 -2.66 -1.74
CA ALA A 82 -0.33 -4.11 -1.97
C ALA A 82 1.03 -4.73 -2.25
N VAL A 83 1.86 -4.11 -3.10
CA VAL A 83 3.21 -4.60 -3.40
C VAL A 83 4.11 -4.51 -2.17
N SER A 84 4.08 -3.39 -1.43
CA SER A 84 4.79 -3.25 -0.15
C SER A 84 4.43 -4.38 0.81
N GLY A 85 3.14 -4.67 0.96
CA GLY A 85 2.66 -5.78 1.78
C GLY A 85 3.19 -7.14 1.32
N ALA A 86 3.16 -7.43 0.02
CA ALA A 86 3.67 -8.68 -0.54
C ALA A 86 5.16 -8.88 -0.25
N VAL A 87 5.97 -7.83 -0.44
CA VAL A 87 7.41 -7.86 -0.16
C VAL A 87 7.69 -8.09 1.32
N ILE A 88 7.02 -7.34 2.21
CA ILE A 88 7.18 -7.49 3.66
C ILE A 88 6.80 -8.91 4.11
N GLN A 89 5.68 -9.45 3.61
CA GLN A 89 5.25 -10.82 3.90
C GLN A 89 6.26 -11.86 3.43
N SER A 90 6.83 -11.71 2.25
CA SER A 90 7.85 -12.62 1.69
C SER A 90 9.15 -12.53 2.50
N VAL A 91 9.67 -11.34 2.75
CA VAL A 91 10.92 -11.13 3.49
C VAL A 91 10.82 -11.61 4.93
N LEU A 92 9.67 -11.40 5.60
CA LEU A 92 9.43 -11.87 6.96
C LEU A 92 8.92 -13.31 7.02
N ASN A 93 8.62 -13.90 5.86
CA ASN A 93 7.96 -15.21 5.74
C ASN A 93 6.76 -15.30 6.72
N ASN A 94 5.94 -14.26 6.71
CA ASN A 94 4.78 -14.12 7.59
C ASN A 94 3.62 -13.50 6.79
N PRO A 95 2.57 -14.26 6.47
CA PRO A 95 1.44 -13.77 5.66
C PRO A 95 0.59 -12.70 6.37
N LEU A 96 0.82 -12.49 7.67
CA LEU A 96 0.13 -11.47 8.47
C LEU A 96 0.95 -10.19 8.62
N ALA A 97 2.15 -10.14 8.06
CA ALA A 97 2.99 -8.94 8.09
C ALA A 97 2.42 -7.88 7.14
N ALA A 98 2.44 -6.64 7.58
CA ALA A 98 1.94 -5.49 6.82
C ALA A 98 2.76 -4.24 7.14
N PRO A 99 2.77 -3.22 6.28
CA PRO A 99 3.57 -2.02 6.46
C PRO A 99 3.35 -1.30 7.80
N ASN A 100 2.14 -1.32 8.32
CA ASN A 100 1.81 -0.71 9.60
C ASN A 100 2.52 -1.34 10.81
N ILE A 101 2.85 -2.64 10.74
CA ILE A 101 3.51 -3.35 11.86
C ILE A 101 4.99 -2.94 11.98
N ILE A 102 5.62 -2.52 10.90
CA ILE A 102 7.04 -2.14 10.87
C ILE A 102 7.28 -0.64 11.04
N GLY A 103 6.32 0.10 11.59
CA GLY A 103 6.50 1.51 11.97
C GLY A 103 6.19 2.55 10.88
N VAL A 104 5.69 2.15 9.69
CA VAL A 104 5.32 3.09 8.61
C VAL A 104 4.31 4.12 9.10
N ASN A 105 3.19 3.67 9.66
CA ASN A 105 2.07 4.53 10.03
C ASN A 105 2.42 5.48 11.19
N SER A 106 3.07 4.96 12.22
CA SER A 106 3.45 5.76 13.38
C SER A 106 4.53 6.78 13.07
N GLY A 107 5.52 6.41 12.24
CA GLY A 107 6.55 7.33 11.77
C GLY A 107 5.97 8.44 10.89
N ALA A 108 5.11 8.10 9.93
CA ALA A 108 4.42 9.08 9.10
C ALA A 108 3.56 10.02 9.95
N GLY A 109 2.76 9.48 10.87
CA GLY A 109 1.89 10.26 11.76
C GLY A 109 2.68 11.25 12.62
N LEU A 110 3.79 10.80 13.22
CA LEU A 110 4.64 11.69 14.03
C LEU A 110 5.17 12.86 13.21
N MET A 111 5.69 12.60 12.01
CA MET A 111 6.24 13.67 11.17
C MET A 111 5.15 14.59 10.59
N VAL A 112 3.94 14.08 10.33
CA VAL A 112 2.80 14.92 9.92
C VAL A 112 2.40 15.88 11.05
N VAL A 113 2.25 15.38 12.28
CA VAL A 113 1.91 16.23 13.44
C VAL A 113 3.00 17.24 13.70
N LEU A 114 4.26 16.82 13.67
CA LEU A 114 5.41 17.73 13.85
C LEU A 114 5.45 18.82 12.77
N CYS A 115 5.22 18.44 11.50
CA CYS A 115 5.15 19.39 10.40
C CYS A 115 3.99 20.38 10.56
N SER A 116 2.81 19.90 10.94
CA SER A 116 1.63 20.73 11.15
C SER A 116 1.80 21.68 12.37
N ALA A 117 2.51 21.25 13.40
CA ALA A 117 2.81 22.07 14.57
C ALA A 117 3.83 23.18 14.27
N LEU A 118 4.89 22.87 13.50
CA LEU A 118 5.97 23.82 13.20
C LEU A 118 5.67 24.69 11.97
N PHE A 119 4.95 24.18 11.01
CA PHE A 119 4.65 24.81 9.72
C PHE A 119 3.15 24.70 9.36
N PRO A 120 2.24 25.28 10.15
CA PRO A 120 0.79 25.08 10.00
C PRO A 120 0.22 25.54 8.65
N GLN A 121 0.92 26.45 7.97
CA GLN A 121 0.51 26.99 6.68
C GLN A 121 1.06 26.20 5.47
N SER A 122 1.92 25.20 5.68
CA SER A 122 2.64 24.53 4.60
C SER A 122 1.96 23.22 4.18
N VAL A 123 1.02 23.33 3.27
CA VAL A 123 0.31 22.17 2.67
C VAL A 123 1.24 21.27 1.84
N THR A 124 2.35 21.82 1.33
CA THR A 124 3.30 21.10 0.46
C THR A 124 4.33 20.28 1.24
N LEU A 125 4.68 20.69 2.46
CA LEU A 125 5.65 19.97 3.29
C LEU A 125 5.06 18.71 3.94
N THR A 126 3.77 18.68 4.21
CA THR A 126 3.10 17.56 4.88
C THR A 126 3.28 16.20 4.16
N PRO A 127 3.12 16.08 2.83
CA PRO A 127 3.39 14.83 2.13
C PRO A 127 4.86 14.39 2.23
N LEU A 128 5.80 15.32 2.13
CA LEU A 128 7.23 15.02 2.28
C LEU A 128 7.54 14.54 3.70
N ALA A 129 7.00 15.24 4.72
CA ALA A 129 7.15 14.84 6.12
C ALA A 129 6.57 13.46 6.37
N ALA A 130 5.37 13.15 5.85
CA ALA A 130 4.75 11.82 5.94
C ALA A 130 5.64 10.73 5.32
N PHE A 131 6.15 10.98 4.10
CA PHE A 131 7.06 10.05 3.43
C PHE A 131 8.33 9.80 4.23
N LEU A 132 9.01 10.86 4.65
CA LEU A 132 10.25 10.76 5.44
C LEU A 132 9.99 10.07 6.78
N GLY A 133 8.90 10.40 7.46
CA GLY A 133 8.50 9.77 8.71
C GLY A 133 8.25 8.27 8.57
N ALA A 134 7.51 7.87 7.54
CA ALA A 134 7.28 6.47 7.21
C ALA A 134 8.59 5.72 6.96
N PHE A 135 9.46 6.28 6.13
CA PHE A 135 10.73 5.67 5.74
C PHE A 135 11.70 5.56 6.92
N LEU A 136 11.89 6.66 7.68
CA LEU A 136 12.75 6.69 8.86
C LEU A 136 12.24 5.77 9.97
N GLY A 137 10.91 5.68 10.16
CA GLY A 137 10.29 4.76 11.11
C GLY A 137 10.66 3.30 10.81
N VAL A 138 10.56 2.90 9.56
CA VAL A 138 10.98 1.55 9.14
C VAL A 138 12.48 1.35 9.30
N LEU A 139 13.30 2.30 8.88
CA LEU A 139 14.76 2.21 9.05
C LEU A 139 15.15 2.05 10.50
N LEU A 140 14.52 2.76 11.42
CA LEU A 140 14.78 2.63 12.86
C LEU A 140 14.42 1.23 13.36
N VAL A 141 13.26 0.69 12.97
CA VAL A 141 12.85 -0.67 13.32
C VAL A 141 13.85 -1.70 12.79
N LEU A 142 14.31 -1.54 11.54
CA LEU A 142 15.29 -2.42 10.91
C LEU A 142 16.64 -2.38 11.63
N LEU A 143 17.14 -1.18 11.97
CA LEU A 143 18.40 -1.01 12.70
C LEU A 143 18.36 -1.67 14.08
N ILE A 144 17.25 -1.54 14.81
CA ILE A 144 17.05 -2.20 16.11
C ILE A 144 17.03 -3.72 15.92
N ALA A 145 16.24 -4.21 14.96
CA ALA A 145 16.13 -5.64 14.70
C ALA A 145 17.47 -6.29 14.28
N GLU A 146 18.27 -5.61 13.48
CA GLU A 146 19.60 -6.10 13.09
C GLU A 146 20.56 -6.22 14.26
N ARG A 147 20.58 -5.24 15.17
CA ARG A 147 21.45 -5.26 16.35
C ARG A 147 21.05 -6.31 17.38
N THR A 148 19.79 -6.72 17.41
CA THR A 148 19.23 -7.66 18.39
C THR A 148 19.06 -9.10 17.87
N GLY A 149 19.68 -9.42 16.72
CA GLY A 149 19.74 -10.79 16.19
C GLY A 149 18.81 -11.10 15.02
N ALA A 150 18.15 -10.09 14.43
CA ALA A 150 17.37 -10.15 13.17
C ALA A 150 16.33 -11.29 13.07
N SER A 151 15.76 -11.75 14.21
CA SER A 151 14.67 -12.72 14.20
C SER A 151 13.37 -12.06 13.76
N ARG A 152 12.40 -12.86 13.25
CA ARG A 152 11.07 -12.37 12.86
C ARG A 152 10.32 -11.74 14.04
N ILE A 153 10.42 -12.38 15.22
CA ILE A 153 9.79 -11.93 16.45
C ILE A 153 10.41 -10.60 16.90
N THR A 154 11.72 -10.49 16.86
CA THR A 154 12.45 -9.27 17.23
C THR A 154 12.03 -8.08 16.35
N LEU A 155 11.83 -8.30 15.05
CA LEU A 155 11.41 -7.23 14.13
C LEU A 155 9.98 -6.73 14.45
N VAL A 156 9.06 -7.64 14.75
CA VAL A 156 7.68 -7.28 15.16
C VAL A 156 7.71 -6.55 16.51
N LEU A 157 8.47 -7.04 17.49
CA LEU A 157 8.58 -6.39 18.81
C LEU A 157 9.22 -5.00 18.70
N ALA A 158 10.27 -4.86 17.89
CA ALA A 158 10.89 -3.56 17.61
C ALA A 158 9.89 -2.61 16.96
N GLY A 159 9.10 -3.09 15.99
CA GLY A 159 8.04 -2.31 15.35
C GLY A 159 6.99 -1.82 16.36
N VAL A 160 6.53 -2.69 17.25
CA VAL A 160 5.58 -2.31 18.33
C VAL A 160 6.19 -1.29 19.28
N ALA A 161 7.42 -1.50 19.71
CA ALA A 161 8.10 -0.57 20.62
C ALA A 161 8.30 0.82 20.00
N VAL A 162 8.80 0.88 18.77
CA VAL A 162 8.99 2.14 18.02
C VAL A 162 7.64 2.82 17.78
N SER A 163 6.61 2.06 17.41
CA SER A 163 5.26 2.60 17.21
C SER A 163 4.69 3.22 18.47
N ASN A 164 4.90 2.61 19.64
CA ASN A 164 4.45 3.16 20.92
C ASN A 164 5.20 4.44 21.28
N ILE A 165 6.53 4.50 21.05
CA ILE A 165 7.33 5.71 21.26
C ILE A 165 6.83 6.85 20.36
N PHE A 166 6.59 6.56 19.08
CA PHE A 166 6.09 7.56 18.13
C PHE A 166 4.67 8.00 18.47
N SER A 167 3.80 7.10 18.93
CA SER A 167 2.46 7.44 19.40
C SER A 167 2.50 8.37 20.62
N ALA A 168 3.36 8.09 21.59
CA ALA A 168 3.58 8.99 22.73
C ALA A 168 4.10 10.37 22.29
N GLY A 169 4.98 10.41 21.27
CA GLY A 169 5.43 11.66 20.66
C GLY A 169 4.29 12.43 19.98
N ILE A 170 3.40 11.73 19.28
CA ILE A 170 2.19 12.31 18.67
C ILE A 170 1.30 12.93 19.76
N ASP A 171 1.00 12.16 20.82
CA ASP A 171 0.14 12.60 21.90
C ASP A 171 0.73 13.83 22.62
N ALA A 172 2.04 13.87 22.84
CA ALA A 172 2.72 15.03 23.40
C ALA A 172 2.60 16.26 22.47
N LEU A 173 2.89 16.11 21.17
CA LEU A 173 2.78 17.21 20.21
C LEU A 173 1.35 17.73 20.10
N VAL A 174 0.35 16.87 20.06
CA VAL A 174 -1.08 17.24 20.02
C VAL A 174 -1.49 17.98 21.31
N THR A 175 -0.92 17.61 22.44
CA THR A 175 -1.18 18.30 23.72
C THR A 175 -0.62 19.71 23.74
N PHE A 176 0.60 19.92 23.22
CA PHE A 176 1.24 21.23 23.16
C PHE A 176 0.76 22.09 21.99
N PHE A 177 0.31 21.48 20.89
CA PHE A 177 -0.13 22.13 19.65
C PHE A 177 -1.53 21.64 19.24
N PRO A 178 -2.61 22.05 19.92
CA PRO A 178 -3.97 21.57 19.67
C PRO A 178 -4.44 21.78 18.22
N ASP A 179 -3.97 22.80 17.54
CA ASP A 179 -4.34 23.11 16.15
C ASP A 179 -3.87 22.02 15.16
N ALA A 180 -2.84 21.25 15.52
CA ALA A 180 -2.36 20.14 14.71
C ALA A 180 -3.30 18.91 14.71
N VAL A 181 -4.28 18.85 15.62
CA VAL A 181 -5.24 17.75 15.77
C VAL A 181 -6.06 17.53 14.50
N LEU A 182 -6.54 18.59 13.88
CA LEU A 182 -7.39 18.49 12.68
C LEU A 182 -6.62 17.83 11.52
N SER A 183 -5.43 18.36 11.22
CA SER A 183 -4.57 17.80 10.16
C SER A 183 -4.18 16.34 10.42
N TYR A 184 -3.90 16.00 11.68
CA TYR A 184 -3.58 14.64 12.06
C TYR A 184 -4.78 13.72 11.96
N THR A 185 -5.96 14.17 12.34
CA THR A 185 -7.19 13.36 12.28
C THR A 185 -7.54 13.01 10.84
N ASP A 186 -7.49 13.97 9.92
CA ASP A 186 -7.71 13.73 8.50
C ASP A 186 -6.68 12.75 7.93
N PHE A 187 -5.41 12.94 8.26
CA PHE A 187 -4.33 12.04 7.85
C PHE A 187 -4.52 10.62 8.39
N ARG A 188 -4.93 10.48 9.66
CA ARG A 188 -5.15 9.19 10.33
C ARG A 188 -6.32 8.41 9.76
N ILE A 189 -7.41 9.10 9.40
CA ILE A 189 -8.58 8.46 8.79
C ILE A 189 -8.25 7.93 7.40
N GLY A 190 -7.39 8.65 6.67
CA GLY A 190 -7.00 8.29 5.31
C GLY A 190 -8.09 8.53 4.28
N GLY A 191 -7.78 9.30 3.25
CA GLY A 191 -8.74 9.65 2.21
C GLY A 191 -8.06 10.26 1.00
N LEU A 192 -8.82 10.33 -0.10
CA LEU A 192 -8.35 10.79 -1.40
C LEU A 192 -9.21 11.93 -1.96
N SER A 193 -10.08 12.55 -1.11
CA SER A 193 -11.07 13.54 -1.55
C SER A 193 -10.47 14.85 -2.03
N ASN A 194 -9.37 15.32 -1.41
CA ASN A 194 -8.74 16.60 -1.73
C ASN A 194 -7.37 16.42 -2.39
N LEU A 195 -7.28 15.50 -3.34
CA LEU A 195 -6.02 15.13 -3.98
C LEU A 195 -5.78 15.93 -5.25
N SER A 196 -4.58 16.52 -5.37
CA SER A 196 -4.11 17.20 -6.57
C SER A 196 -3.01 16.39 -7.26
N MET A 197 -2.83 16.60 -8.57
CA MET A 197 -1.75 15.94 -9.34
C MET A 197 -0.37 16.28 -8.81
N ASP A 198 -0.15 17.49 -8.30
CA ASP A 198 1.14 17.93 -7.76
C ASP A 198 1.63 17.08 -6.57
N ARG A 199 0.68 16.47 -5.82
CA ARG A 199 1.02 15.56 -4.73
C ARG A 199 1.26 14.13 -5.21
N ILE A 200 0.63 13.74 -6.32
CA ILE A 200 0.73 12.39 -6.89
C ILE A 200 2.03 12.21 -7.68
N VAL A 201 2.43 13.21 -8.46
CA VAL A 201 3.57 13.11 -9.37
C VAL A 201 4.89 12.75 -8.67
N PRO A 202 5.29 13.38 -7.54
CA PRO A 202 6.48 12.94 -6.82
C PRO A 202 6.38 11.49 -6.32
N ALA A 203 5.22 11.12 -5.75
CA ALA A 203 4.97 9.76 -5.28
C ALA A 203 5.00 8.73 -6.41
N PHE A 204 4.50 9.08 -7.60
CA PHE A 204 4.53 8.23 -8.80
C PHE A 204 5.96 7.81 -9.16
N TRP A 205 6.93 8.74 -9.16
CA TRP A 205 8.32 8.41 -9.47
C TRP A 205 8.94 7.48 -8.43
N VAL A 206 8.66 7.70 -7.15
CA VAL A 206 9.13 6.81 -6.08
C VAL A 206 8.54 5.40 -6.25
N VAL A 207 7.23 5.30 -6.52
CA VAL A 207 6.55 4.02 -6.72
C VAL A 207 7.09 3.32 -7.96
N LEU A 208 7.24 4.03 -9.08
CA LEU A 208 7.74 3.46 -10.33
C LEU A 208 9.15 2.89 -10.18
N VAL A 209 10.08 3.67 -9.62
CA VAL A 209 11.47 3.22 -9.40
C VAL A 209 11.50 2.02 -8.45
N SER A 210 10.75 2.09 -7.34
CA SER A 210 10.68 0.99 -6.37
C SER A 210 10.12 -0.29 -6.99
N LEU A 211 9.08 -0.20 -7.83
CA LEU A 211 8.50 -1.34 -8.54
C LEU A 211 9.50 -1.95 -9.53
N ILE A 212 10.18 -1.15 -10.34
CA ILE A 212 11.18 -1.63 -11.30
C ILE A 212 12.29 -2.39 -10.56
N LEU A 213 12.80 -1.84 -9.45
CA LEU A 213 13.83 -2.49 -8.64
C LEU A 213 13.31 -3.78 -7.98
N LEU A 214 12.08 -3.82 -7.47
CA LEU A 214 11.50 -5.03 -6.89
C LEU A 214 11.26 -6.11 -7.94
N ILE A 215 10.82 -5.75 -9.14
CA ILE A 215 10.66 -6.69 -10.25
C ILE A 215 12.03 -7.26 -10.66
N SER A 216 13.08 -6.44 -10.72
CA SER A 216 14.43 -6.91 -11.03
C SER A 216 15.01 -7.84 -9.95
N LEU A 217 14.60 -7.68 -8.69
CA LEU A 217 15.01 -8.50 -7.54
C LEU A 217 14.04 -9.68 -7.25
N SER A 218 13.10 -9.96 -8.14
CA SER A 218 12.09 -11.02 -7.91
C SER A 218 12.71 -12.42 -7.80
N GLY A 219 13.73 -12.70 -8.59
CA GLY A 219 14.47 -13.99 -8.52
C GLY A 219 15.20 -14.18 -7.19
N GLU A 220 15.84 -13.13 -6.69
CA GLU A 220 16.50 -13.14 -5.37
C GLU A 220 15.48 -13.28 -4.23
N MET A 221 14.28 -12.71 -4.40
CA MET A 221 13.18 -12.90 -3.44
C MET A 221 12.74 -14.36 -3.38
N ASP A 222 12.65 -15.05 -4.51
CA ASP A 222 12.29 -16.48 -4.56
C ASP A 222 13.33 -17.35 -3.86
N ILE A 223 14.62 -17.06 -4.07
CA ILE A 223 15.70 -17.76 -3.37
C ILE A 223 15.68 -17.45 -1.86
N LEU A 224 15.38 -16.20 -1.48
CA LEU A 224 15.26 -15.81 -0.06
C LEU A 224 14.11 -16.53 0.64
N ALA A 225 13.02 -16.84 -0.09
CA ALA A 225 11.87 -17.59 0.42
C ALA A 225 12.20 -19.03 0.81
N LEU A 226 13.24 -19.64 0.20
CA LEU A 226 13.73 -20.99 0.56
C LEU A 226 14.38 -21.05 1.97
N GLY A 227 14.60 -19.90 2.58
CA GLY A 227 15.20 -19.78 3.91
C GLY A 227 16.62 -19.24 3.89
N ARG A 228 17.04 -18.71 5.06
CA ARG A 228 18.31 -18.00 5.21
C ARG A 228 19.53 -18.87 4.87
N GLU A 229 19.57 -20.09 5.40
CA GLU A 229 20.72 -21.00 5.23
C GLU A 229 20.86 -21.42 3.76
N THR A 230 19.75 -21.78 3.12
CA THR A 230 19.71 -22.13 1.70
C THR A 230 20.13 -20.97 0.82
N ALA A 231 19.61 -19.78 1.07
CA ALA A 231 19.95 -18.58 0.30
C ALA A 231 21.46 -18.23 0.45
N GLN A 232 22.02 -18.37 1.63
CA GLN A 232 23.45 -18.16 1.86
C GLN A 232 24.33 -19.20 1.17
N SER A 233 23.94 -20.47 1.17
CA SER A 233 24.66 -21.54 0.45
C SER A 233 24.65 -21.36 -1.06
N LEU A 234 23.62 -20.69 -1.60
CA LEU A 234 23.53 -20.27 -3.01
C LEU A 234 24.28 -18.96 -3.30
N GLY A 235 25.01 -18.41 -2.33
CA GLY A 235 25.86 -17.23 -2.52
C GLY A 235 25.14 -15.89 -2.38
N LEU A 236 23.85 -15.85 -1.97
CA LEU A 236 23.14 -14.59 -1.81
C LEU A 236 23.60 -13.82 -0.54
N PRO A 237 23.84 -12.51 -0.66
CA PRO A 237 24.11 -11.64 0.48
C PRO A 237 22.78 -11.33 1.21
N VAL A 238 22.30 -12.28 2.02
CA VAL A 238 20.95 -12.26 2.63
C VAL A 238 20.67 -10.98 3.44
N LYS A 239 21.64 -10.49 4.23
CA LYS A 239 21.43 -9.28 5.05
C LYS A 239 21.19 -8.03 4.23
N PRO A 240 22.10 -7.60 3.31
CA PRO A 240 21.87 -6.40 2.50
C PRO A 240 20.67 -6.53 1.57
N LEU A 241 20.41 -7.71 0.99
CA LEU A 241 19.23 -7.95 0.17
C LEU A 241 17.94 -7.72 0.97
N ARG A 242 17.86 -8.29 2.17
CA ARG A 242 16.71 -8.14 3.06
C ARG A 242 16.45 -6.68 3.43
N LEU A 243 17.55 -5.94 3.74
CA LEU A 243 17.47 -4.52 4.03
C LEU A 243 16.99 -3.72 2.81
N ALA A 244 17.52 -4.00 1.62
CA ALA A 244 17.12 -3.34 0.38
C ALA A 244 15.62 -3.58 0.06
N LEU A 245 15.15 -4.83 0.15
CA LEU A 245 13.75 -5.18 -0.10
C LEU A 245 12.81 -4.48 0.89
N LEU A 246 13.15 -4.44 2.18
CA LEU A 246 12.34 -3.75 3.18
C LEU A 246 12.39 -2.22 3.04
N ALA A 247 13.52 -1.65 2.62
CA ALA A 247 13.64 -0.23 2.30
C ALA A 247 12.77 0.15 1.08
N LEU A 248 12.76 -0.68 0.02
CA LEU A 248 11.89 -0.48 -1.15
C LEU A 248 10.41 -0.61 -0.77
N ALA A 249 10.07 -1.60 0.06
CA ALA A 249 8.70 -1.74 0.57
C ALA A 249 8.28 -0.53 1.43
N ALA A 250 9.20 0.01 2.25
CA ALA A 250 8.96 1.23 3.02
C ALA A 250 8.79 2.46 2.12
N ALA A 251 9.57 2.58 1.05
CA ALA A 251 9.45 3.64 0.07
C ALA A 251 8.08 3.60 -0.64
N LEU A 252 7.62 2.41 -1.05
CA LEU A 252 6.28 2.23 -1.62
C LEU A 252 5.18 2.64 -0.64
N ALA A 253 5.21 2.12 0.59
CA ALA A 253 4.19 2.44 1.59
C ALA A 253 4.24 3.92 1.99
N GLY A 254 5.43 4.49 2.19
CA GLY A 254 5.63 5.91 2.48
C GLY A 254 5.12 6.82 1.37
N ALA A 255 5.39 6.46 0.10
CA ALA A 255 4.86 7.19 -1.05
C ALA A 255 3.33 7.19 -1.09
N ALA A 256 2.69 6.04 -0.84
CA ALA A 256 1.23 5.96 -0.77
C ALA A 256 0.67 6.81 0.39
N VAL A 257 1.24 6.65 1.58
CA VAL A 257 0.81 7.34 2.80
C VAL A 257 0.98 8.86 2.69
N SER A 258 1.99 9.33 1.95
CA SER A 258 2.28 10.76 1.80
C SER A 258 1.13 11.58 1.22
N PHE A 259 0.31 11.00 0.35
CA PHE A 259 -0.81 11.70 -0.27
C PHE A 259 -2.19 11.12 0.08
N ALA A 260 -2.26 9.85 0.47
CA ALA A 260 -3.52 9.18 0.77
C ALA A 260 -3.83 9.08 2.28
N GLY A 261 -2.86 9.44 3.15
CA GLY A 261 -2.97 9.21 4.59
C GLY A 261 -2.86 7.73 4.96
N LEU A 262 -3.27 7.37 6.16
CA LEU A 262 -3.13 6.02 6.67
C LEU A 262 -4.21 5.11 6.12
N LEU A 263 -3.87 4.30 5.11
CA LEU A 263 -4.75 3.27 4.55
C LEU A 263 -4.36 1.89 5.07
N GLY A 264 -5.28 1.26 5.80
CA GLY A 264 -5.10 -0.08 6.33
C GLY A 264 -5.54 -1.19 5.37
N PHE A 265 -5.18 -2.43 5.69
CA PHE A 265 -5.66 -3.68 5.10
C PHE A 265 -5.29 -3.96 3.64
N VAL A 266 -5.05 -2.99 2.76
CA VAL A 266 -4.72 -3.23 1.34
C VAL A 266 -3.49 -4.13 1.22
N GLY A 267 -2.39 -3.79 1.92
CA GLY A 267 -1.16 -4.59 1.94
C GLY A 267 -1.25 -5.92 2.69
N LEU A 268 -2.39 -6.23 3.32
CA LEU A 268 -2.65 -7.50 3.97
C LEU A 268 -3.56 -8.39 3.11
N ILE A 269 -4.67 -7.84 2.65
CA ILE A 269 -5.74 -8.56 1.95
C ILE A 269 -5.28 -8.97 0.55
N VAL A 270 -4.74 -8.00 -0.20
CA VAL A 270 -4.42 -8.22 -1.62
C VAL A 270 -3.36 -9.30 -1.80
N PRO A 271 -2.19 -9.26 -1.12
CA PRO A 271 -1.20 -10.33 -1.28
C PRO A 271 -1.73 -11.70 -0.86
N HIS A 272 -2.58 -11.75 0.18
CA HIS A 272 -3.18 -13.00 0.61
C HIS A 272 -4.09 -13.63 -0.46
N ILE A 273 -4.91 -12.82 -1.14
CA ILE A 273 -5.78 -13.30 -2.23
C ILE A 273 -4.92 -13.67 -3.44
N MET A 274 -3.95 -12.83 -3.80
CA MET A 274 -3.12 -13.05 -5.00
C MET A 274 -2.25 -14.31 -4.89
N ARG A 275 -1.69 -14.63 -3.71
CA ARG A 275 -0.96 -15.90 -3.51
C ARG A 275 -1.81 -17.13 -3.81
N ARG A 276 -3.11 -17.07 -3.56
CA ARG A 276 -4.03 -18.19 -3.87
C ARG A 276 -4.38 -18.29 -5.34
N THR A 277 -4.20 -17.25 -6.12
CA THR A 277 -4.59 -17.19 -7.53
C THR A 277 -3.42 -17.36 -8.49
N VAL A 278 -2.26 -16.76 -8.19
CA VAL A 278 -1.06 -16.81 -9.05
C VAL A 278 0.08 -17.64 -8.46
N GLY A 279 -0.05 -18.11 -7.22
CA GLY A 279 1.01 -18.86 -6.53
C GLY A 279 1.94 -17.95 -5.72
N GLU A 280 3.10 -18.51 -5.34
CA GLU A 280 4.07 -17.84 -4.45
C GLU A 280 5.28 -17.26 -5.19
N ASP A 281 5.42 -17.52 -6.49
CA ASP A 281 6.49 -16.97 -7.31
C ASP A 281 6.44 -15.44 -7.28
N SER A 282 7.56 -14.80 -6.96
CA SER A 282 7.62 -13.37 -6.65
C SER A 282 7.19 -12.49 -7.81
N LEU A 283 7.62 -12.76 -9.04
CA LEU A 283 7.30 -11.92 -10.19
C LEU A 283 5.79 -11.88 -10.51
N PRO A 284 5.09 -13.02 -10.70
CA PRO A 284 3.64 -13.01 -10.90
C PRO A 284 2.88 -12.42 -9.71
N LEU A 285 3.36 -12.67 -8.49
CA LEU A 285 2.75 -12.16 -7.27
C LEU A 285 2.84 -10.63 -7.17
N LEU A 286 4.00 -10.04 -7.44
CA LEU A 286 4.18 -8.59 -7.42
C LEU A 286 3.28 -7.90 -8.46
N LEU A 287 3.21 -8.44 -9.69
CA LEU A 287 2.34 -7.91 -10.74
C LEU A 287 0.86 -8.04 -10.38
N ALA A 288 0.45 -9.21 -9.86
CA ALA A 288 -0.93 -9.42 -9.42
C ALA A 288 -1.30 -8.52 -8.24
N CYS A 289 -0.38 -8.32 -7.29
CA CYS A 289 -0.58 -7.38 -6.18
C CYS A 289 -0.69 -5.93 -6.66
N ALA A 290 0.11 -5.53 -7.63
CA ALA A 290 0.04 -4.18 -8.21
C ALA A 290 -1.35 -3.92 -8.82
N LEU A 291 -1.83 -4.81 -9.69
CA LEU A 291 -3.12 -4.69 -10.34
C LEU A 291 -4.29 -4.88 -9.36
N GLY A 292 -4.23 -5.91 -8.52
CA GLY A 292 -5.27 -6.20 -7.54
C GLY A 292 -5.41 -5.12 -6.47
N GLY A 293 -4.29 -4.53 -6.03
CA GLY A 293 -4.29 -3.41 -5.09
C GLY A 293 -4.89 -2.15 -5.69
N ALA A 294 -4.48 -1.82 -6.92
CA ALA A 294 -5.05 -0.71 -7.68
C ALA A 294 -6.57 -0.85 -7.83
N SER A 295 -7.03 -2.03 -8.25
CA SER A 295 -8.47 -2.30 -8.41
C SER A 295 -9.23 -2.23 -7.09
N LEU A 296 -8.72 -2.87 -6.04
CA LEU A 296 -9.39 -2.92 -4.74
C LEU A 296 -9.58 -1.52 -4.16
N LEU A 297 -8.51 -0.71 -4.13
CA LEU A 297 -8.60 0.63 -3.56
C LEU A 297 -9.52 1.54 -4.37
N THR A 298 -9.45 1.46 -5.71
CA THR A 298 -10.33 2.24 -6.59
C THR A 298 -11.80 1.86 -6.42
N LEU A 299 -12.13 0.58 -6.27
CA LEU A 299 -13.49 0.13 -6.02
C LEU A 299 -13.98 0.52 -4.62
N CYS A 300 -13.14 0.41 -3.59
CA CYS A 300 -13.48 0.85 -2.23
C CYS A 300 -13.72 2.37 -2.19
N ASP A 301 -12.90 3.16 -2.88
CA ASP A 301 -13.10 4.61 -3.00
C ASP A 301 -14.38 4.95 -3.78
N LEU A 302 -14.68 4.22 -4.85
CA LEU A 302 -15.93 4.40 -5.59
C LEU A 302 -17.14 4.10 -4.69
N LEU A 303 -17.10 3.01 -3.92
CA LEU A 303 -18.15 2.67 -2.96
C LEU A 303 -18.31 3.77 -1.89
N SER A 304 -17.21 4.33 -1.38
CA SER A 304 -17.24 5.39 -0.37
C SER A 304 -17.94 6.67 -0.85
N ARG A 305 -17.94 6.92 -2.18
CA ARG A 305 -18.58 8.07 -2.81
C ARG A 305 -20.04 7.84 -3.20
N VAL A 306 -20.39 6.59 -3.52
CA VAL A 306 -21.73 6.29 -4.08
C VAL A 306 -22.72 5.86 -3.00
N LEU A 307 -22.28 5.09 -1.99
CA LEU A 307 -23.17 4.50 -0.98
C LEU A 307 -23.92 5.53 -0.13
N PHE A 308 -23.31 6.69 0.12
CA PHE A 308 -23.86 7.69 1.03
C PHE A 308 -24.06 9.06 0.32
N ALA A 309 -24.13 9.06 -1.00
CA ALA A 309 -24.36 10.30 -1.75
C ALA A 309 -25.58 11.09 -1.23
N PRO A 310 -25.48 12.44 -1.06
CA PRO A 310 -24.39 13.30 -1.52
C PRO A 310 -23.17 13.39 -0.59
N TYR A 311 -23.19 12.73 0.57
CA TYR A 311 -22.08 12.71 1.51
C TYR A 311 -21.02 11.70 1.07
N GLU A 312 -19.75 12.00 1.31
CA GLU A 312 -18.64 11.11 1.05
C GLU A 312 -18.01 10.62 2.34
N ILE A 313 -17.78 9.31 2.45
CA ILE A 313 -17.06 8.72 3.58
C ILE A 313 -15.60 8.51 3.16
N PRO A 314 -14.60 8.85 4.00
CA PRO A 314 -13.20 8.53 3.73
C PRO A 314 -13.00 7.04 3.43
N VAL A 315 -12.25 6.72 2.37
CA VAL A 315 -12.03 5.33 1.93
C VAL A 315 -11.37 4.46 3.01
N GLY A 316 -10.57 5.06 3.91
CA GLY A 316 -9.97 4.35 5.04
C GLY A 316 -10.99 3.71 5.97
N ILE A 317 -12.17 4.32 6.13
CA ILE A 317 -13.29 3.75 6.90
C ILE A 317 -13.85 2.51 6.20
N VAL A 318 -14.10 2.60 4.88
CA VAL A 318 -14.61 1.47 4.08
C VAL A 318 -13.65 0.29 4.12
N LEU A 319 -12.33 0.57 3.93
CA LEU A 319 -11.29 -0.44 4.03
C LEU A 319 -11.23 -1.10 5.41
N SER A 320 -11.42 -0.34 6.48
CA SER A 320 -11.38 -0.86 7.84
C SER A 320 -12.61 -1.73 8.15
N LEU A 321 -13.79 -1.31 7.70
CA LEU A 321 -15.03 -2.07 7.85
C LEU A 321 -15.04 -3.38 7.04
N ALA A 322 -14.42 -3.40 5.87
CA ALA A 322 -14.28 -4.61 5.07
C ALA A 322 -13.10 -5.48 5.53
N GLY A 323 -11.97 -4.85 5.86
CA GLY A 323 -10.72 -5.52 6.19
C GLY A 323 -10.72 -6.20 7.54
N GLY A 324 -11.32 -5.59 8.57
CA GLY A 324 -11.41 -6.15 9.90
C GLY A 324 -12.11 -7.52 9.94
N PRO A 325 -13.36 -7.62 9.46
CA PRO A 325 -14.07 -8.90 9.38
C PRO A 325 -13.36 -9.94 8.50
N PHE A 326 -12.79 -9.52 7.36
CA PHE A 326 -12.00 -10.42 6.51
C PHE A 326 -10.82 -11.02 7.27
N PHE A 327 -10.11 -10.20 8.05
CA PHE A 327 -8.96 -10.66 8.82
C PHE A 327 -9.36 -11.61 9.95
N ILE A 328 -10.45 -11.32 10.66
CA ILE A 328 -11.01 -12.22 11.69
C ILE A 328 -11.39 -13.56 11.07
N TRP A 329 -12.09 -13.54 9.94
CA TRP A 329 -12.45 -14.76 9.22
C TRP A 329 -11.22 -15.58 8.83
N LEU A 330 -10.16 -14.91 8.35
CA LEU A 330 -8.90 -15.55 7.98
C LEU A 330 -8.24 -16.27 9.17
N LEU A 331 -8.20 -15.61 10.33
CA LEU A 331 -7.63 -16.18 11.57
C LEU A 331 -8.41 -17.41 12.04
N LEU A 332 -9.74 -17.36 11.99
CA LEU A 332 -10.60 -18.47 12.39
C LEU A 332 -10.42 -19.68 11.48
N ARG A 333 -10.27 -19.46 10.17
CA ARG A 333 -10.05 -20.53 9.19
C ARG A 333 -8.69 -21.22 9.33
N GLN A 334 -7.65 -20.48 9.72
CA GLN A 334 -6.32 -21.08 9.94
C GLN A 334 -6.27 -22.00 11.17
N ARG A 335 -7.12 -21.79 12.16
CA ARG A 335 -7.22 -22.67 13.35
C ARG A 335 -7.92 -23.99 13.04
N GLY A 336 -8.84 -24.04 12.10
CA GLY A 336 -9.56 -25.27 11.72
C GLY A 336 -8.71 -26.31 10.97
N GLY A 337 -7.57 -25.94 10.39
CA GLY A 337 -6.66 -26.85 9.68
C GLY A 337 -5.56 -27.51 10.53
N ARG A 338 -5.51 -27.23 11.84
CA ARG A 338 -4.53 -27.83 12.76
C ARG A 338 -5.07 -28.89 13.71
N ILE A 339 -6.34 -29.27 13.55
CA ILE A 339 -7.04 -30.25 14.41
C ILE A 339 -7.50 -31.48 13.56
N SER A 340 -6.77 -31.82 12.51
CA SER A 340 -7.00 -33.08 11.80
C SER A 340 -5.68 -33.78 11.51
#